data_f4c31fe3d99d873588ba73ed70d9c880
#
_entry.id   f4c31fe3d99d873588ba73ed70d9c880
#
_cell.length_a   1.000
_cell.length_b   1.000
_cell.length_c   1.000
_cell.angle_alpha   90.00
_cell.angle_beta   90.00
_cell.angle_gamma   90.00
#
_symmetry.space_group_name_H-M   'P 1'
#
loop_
_entity.id
_entity.type
_entity.pdbx_description
1 polymer ?
#
loop_
_entity_poly.entity_id
_entity_poly.type
_entity_poly.pdbx_seq_one_letter_code
_entity_poly.pdbx_strand_id
1 'polypeptide(L)'
;AISAFVIMMPQQITASLAATSPLLTDKITSAEVTGALSTANTGTNGLFSAIIIALLSVSLFIKISGVEKLKVKLGEGVPPAVSNSFNVMIPMLLNLAIFALAAALLAVCAGTDLCAIISTCISNPLKNIMNAGPWAVILIYTLANLLFCVGIHQSTISGATVEPILTMLIVDNMATFAAGGTIQPDHYMNMQIVNSFALIGGSGCTLMLLLDTLLFSKNKASETVSKMAILPGLFNINEPVIYGYPIVYNLPLMIPFVLLPDLFIGITYGLTCAGIISPCIAQVPWTMPPVINALLATGFDWRAGVWQAFEIVIGMAVYLPFMKISEKAIAKQEALAEWNA
;
A
#
# COMPACT_ATOMS: atom_id res chain seq x y z
N ALA A 1 4.80 -21.25 -2.50
CA ALA A 1 3.77 -20.19 -2.64
C ALA A 1 3.58 -19.80 -4.11
N ILE A 2 4.60 -19.30 -4.83
CA ILE A 2 4.47 -18.85 -6.23
C ILE A 2 3.90 -19.96 -7.13
N SER A 3 4.45 -21.18 -7.08
CA SER A 3 3.95 -22.31 -7.88
C SER A 3 2.49 -22.64 -7.57
N ALA A 4 2.08 -22.60 -6.29
CA ALA A 4 0.69 -22.80 -5.89
C ALA A 4 -0.23 -21.69 -6.43
N PHE A 5 0.24 -20.44 -6.41
CA PHE A 5 -0.50 -19.32 -6.99
C PHE A 5 -0.73 -19.49 -8.49
N VAL A 6 0.32 -19.84 -9.25
CA VAL A 6 0.23 -20.10 -10.70
C VAL A 6 -0.73 -21.25 -11.01
N ILE A 7 -0.67 -22.34 -10.22
CA ILE A 7 -1.57 -23.51 -10.38
C ILE A 7 -3.05 -23.12 -10.16
N MET A 8 -3.33 -22.18 -9.25
CA MET A 8 -4.70 -21.75 -8.94
C MET A 8 -5.26 -20.71 -9.90
N MET A 9 -4.44 -20.19 -10.84
CA MET A 9 -4.90 -19.27 -11.88
C MET A 9 -5.61 -20.03 -13.02
N PRO A 10 -6.59 -19.40 -13.71
CA PRO A 10 -7.16 -19.97 -14.93
C PRO A 10 -6.07 -20.09 -16.00
N GLN A 11 -6.04 -21.25 -16.66
CA GLN A 11 -5.11 -21.56 -17.75
C GLN A 11 -5.70 -21.23 -19.14
N GLN A 12 -6.93 -20.78 -19.17
CA GLN A 12 -7.62 -20.29 -20.36
C GLN A 12 -8.02 -18.84 -20.15
N ILE A 13 -7.74 -18.00 -21.12
CA ILE A 13 -8.11 -16.59 -21.09
C ILE A 13 -8.83 -16.22 -22.38
N THR A 14 -9.85 -15.38 -22.28
CA THR A 14 -10.51 -14.79 -23.42
C THR A 14 -9.79 -13.50 -23.78
N ALA A 15 -9.18 -13.47 -24.95
CA ALA A 15 -8.51 -12.29 -25.48
C ALA A 15 -9.38 -11.61 -26.54
N SER A 16 -9.57 -10.29 -26.44
CA SER A 16 -10.22 -9.51 -27.48
C SER A 16 -9.33 -9.46 -28.72
N LEU A 17 -9.90 -9.60 -29.89
CA LEU A 17 -9.17 -9.48 -31.14
C LEU A 17 -8.83 -8.01 -31.43
N ALA A 18 -7.60 -7.77 -31.88
CA ALA A 18 -7.20 -6.44 -32.30
C ALA A 18 -8.05 -5.99 -33.50
N ALA A 19 -8.32 -4.68 -33.60
CA ALA A 19 -9.11 -4.12 -34.71
C ALA A 19 -8.52 -4.41 -36.10
N THR A 20 -7.24 -4.74 -36.19
CA THR A 20 -6.52 -5.11 -37.41
C THR A 20 -6.46 -6.63 -37.61
N SER A 21 -7.06 -7.44 -36.74
CA SER A 21 -7.03 -8.89 -36.86
C SER A 21 -7.87 -9.38 -38.07
N PRO A 22 -7.34 -10.23 -38.93
CA PRO A 22 -8.10 -10.81 -40.03
C PRO A 22 -9.22 -11.77 -39.58
N LEU A 23 -9.18 -12.15 -38.27
CA LEU A 23 -10.22 -12.99 -37.66
C LEU A 23 -11.36 -12.15 -37.05
N LEU A 24 -11.23 -10.83 -36.99
CA LEU A 24 -12.26 -9.95 -36.44
C LEU A 24 -13.43 -9.87 -37.45
N THR A 25 -14.59 -10.30 -36.99
CA THR A 25 -15.84 -10.20 -37.74
C THR A 25 -16.95 -9.75 -36.80
N ASP A 26 -18.11 -9.35 -37.33
CA ASP A 26 -19.28 -8.98 -36.51
C ASP A 26 -19.73 -10.10 -35.55
N LYS A 27 -19.31 -11.33 -35.77
CA LYS A 27 -19.63 -12.49 -34.93
C LYS A 27 -18.47 -12.98 -34.07
N ILE A 28 -17.21 -12.67 -34.43
CA ILE A 28 -16.01 -13.14 -33.74
C ILE A 28 -15.23 -11.90 -33.30
N THR A 29 -15.41 -11.53 -32.04
CA THR A 29 -14.74 -10.38 -31.42
C THR A 29 -13.66 -10.76 -30.40
N SER A 30 -13.61 -12.06 -30.05
CA SER A 30 -12.66 -12.59 -29.06
C SER A 30 -12.23 -14.01 -29.44
N ALA A 31 -11.08 -14.41 -28.90
CA ALA A 31 -10.55 -15.76 -29.04
C ALA A 31 -10.15 -16.29 -27.66
N GLU A 32 -10.35 -17.59 -27.44
CA GLU A 32 -9.84 -18.29 -26.29
C GLU A 32 -8.38 -18.70 -26.51
N VAL A 33 -7.52 -18.33 -25.57
CA VAL A 33 -6.10 -18.69 -25.56
C VAL A 33 -5.85 -19.64 -24.40
N THR A 34 -5.37 -20.86 -24.72
CA THR A 34 -5.01 -21.86 -23.72
C THR A 34 -3.53 -21.84 -23.41
N GLY A 35 -3.16 -22.25 -22.18
CA GLY A 35 -1.76 -22.24 -21.73
C GLY A 35 -1.19 -20.83 -21.49
N ALA A 36 -2.07 -19.85 -21.30
CA ALA A 36 -1.68 -18.45 -21.03
C ALA A 36 -2.13 -18.03 -19.64
N LEU A 37 -1.38 -17.10 -19.03
CA LEU A 37 -1.72 -16.47 -17.76
C LEU A 37 -2.20 -15.04 -18.01
N SER A 38 -3.32 -14.68 -17.40
CA SER A 38 -3.85 -13.33 -17.49
C SER A 38 -2.93 -12.34 -16.74
N THR A 39 -2.58 -11.25 -17.39
CA THR A 39 -1.88 -10.13 -16.74
C THR A 39 -2.71 -9.50 -15.61
N ALA A 40 -4.03 -9.56 -15.71
CA ALA A 40 -4.92 -9.12 -14.63
C ALA A 40 -4.71 -9.95 -13.34
N ASN A 41 -4.53 -11.28 -13.47
CA ASN A 41 -4.32 -12.15 -12.30
C ASN A 41 -2.89 -12.12 -11.77
N THR A 42 -1.90 -11.78 -12.58
CA THR A 42 -0.50 -11.62 -12.18
C THR A 42 -0.16 -10.19 -11.74
N GLY A 43 -1.03 -9.23 -12.04
CA GLY A 43 -0.93 -7.83 -11.61
C GLY A 43 -1.63 -7.56 -10.27
N THR A 44 -1.95 -6.29 -10.04
CA THR A 44 -2.57 -5.81 -8.80
C THR A 44 -3.93 -6.44 -8.50
N ASN A 45 -4.72 -6.78 -9.51
CA ASN A 45 -6.01 -7.44 -9.33
C ASN A 45 -5.88 -8.86 -8.72
N GLY A 46 -4.75 -9.55 -8.92
CA GLY A 46 -4.44 -10.84 -8.31
C GLY A 46 -3.84 -10.76 -6.91
N LEU A 47 -3.61 -9.56 -6.37
CA LEU A 47 -2.86 -9.39 -5.13
C LEU A 47 -3.49 -10.11 -3.93
N PHE A 48 -4.80 -9.98 -3.72
CA PHE A 48 -5.49 -10.69 -2.63
C PHE A 48 -5.41 -12.20 -2.79
N SER A 49 -5.56 -12.70 -4.03
CA SER A 49 -5.41 -14.12 -4.34
C SER A 49 -3.99 -14.60 -4.03
N ALA A 50 -2.98 -13.81 -4.40
CA ALA A 50 -1.58 -14.13 -4.12
C ALA A 50 -1.30 -14.21 -2.61
N ILE A 51 -1.79 -13.25 -1.82
CA ILE A 51 -1.62 -13.23 -0.36
C ILE A 51 -2.27 -14.45 0.28
N ILE A 52 -3.53 -14.72 -0.05
CA ILE A 52 -4.29 -15.84 0.54
C ILE A 52 -3.64 -17.18 0.19
N ILE A 53 -3.32 -17.40 -1.09
CA ILE A 53 -2.68 -18.63 -1.55
C ILE A 53 -1.29 -18.78 -0.94
N ALA A 54 -0.52 -17.70 -0.82
CA ALA A 54 0.80 -17.74 -0.20
C ALA A 54 0.72 -18.19 1.27
N LEU A 55 -0.18 -17.59 2.06
CA LEU A 55 -0.38 -17.95 3.46
C LEU A 55 -0.85 -19.41 3.60
N LEU A 56 -1.83 -19.82 2.82
CA LEU A 56 -2.33 -21.20 2.84
C LEU A 56 -1.27 -22.20 2.41
N SER A 57 -0.55 -21.94 1.31
CA SER A 57 0.48 -22.83 0.78
C SER A 57 1.66 -22.97 1.73
N VAL A 58 2.13 -21.88 2.34
CA VAL A 58 3.25 -21.93 3.29
C VAL A 58 2.82 -22.66 4.57
N SER A 59 1.64 -22.33 5.11
CA SER A 59 1.12 -22.99 6.31
C SER A 59 0.92 -24.50 6.10
N LEU A 60 0.36 -24.89 4.96
CA LEU A 60 0.18 -26.28 4.59
C LEU A 60 1.52 -27.00 4.40
N PHE A 61 2.47 -26.36 3.71
CA PHE A 61 3.82 -26.90 3.51
C PHE A 61 4.55 -27.15 4.83
N ILE A 62 4.53 -26.19 5.76
CA ILE A 62 5.13 -26.34 7.08
C ILE A 62 4.49 -27.53 7.83
N LYS A 63 3.16 -27.64 7.80
CA LYS A 63 2.43 -28.73 8.46
C LYS A 63 2.79 -30.10 7.88
N ILE A 64 2.85 -30.22 6.54
CA ILE A 64 3.21 -31.48 5.85
C ILE A 64 4.68 -31.82 6.10
N SER A 65 5.58 -30.84 6.07
CA SER A 65 7.03 -31.03 6.30
C SER A 65 7.33 -31.48 7.75
N GLY A 66 6.44 -31.22 8.69
CA GLY A 66 6.54 -31.71 10.06
C GLY A 66 6.22 -33.20 10.24
N VAL A 67 5.70 -33.87 9.21
CA VAL A 67 5.30 -35.28 9.29
C VAL A 67 6.52 -36.17 9.06
N GLU A 68 7.01 -36.83 10.09
CA GLU A 68 8.19 -37.70 10.07
C GLU A 68 8.12 -38.79 9.00
N LYS A 69 6.93 -39.34 8.75
CA LYS A 69 6.71 -40.42 7.77
C LYS A 69 6.95 -39.99 6.32
N LEU A 70 6.97 -38.70 6.06
CA LEU A 70 7.18 -38.13 4.72
C LEU A 70 8.63 -37.73 4.48
N LYS A 71 9.49 -37.84 5.50
CA LYS A 71 10.92 -37.54 5.39
C LYS A 71 11.65 -38.70 4.72
N VAL A 72 12.45 -38.37 3.70
CA VAL A 72 13.31 -39.32 3.00
C VAL A 72 14.59 -39.50 3.82
N LYS A 73 14.75 -40.67 4.44
CA LYS A 73 15.97 -40.99 5.19
C LYS A 73 17.03 -41.46 4.21
N LEU A 74 18.01 -40.60 3.95
CA LEU A 74 19.22 -40.97 3.21
C LEU A 74 20.24 -41.54 4.18
N GLY A 75 20.99 -42.57 3.74
CA GLY A 75 21.95 -43.30 4.59
C GLY A 75 23.09 -42.45 5.14
N GLU A 76 23.87 -43.01 6.08
CA GLU A 76 25.05 -42.35 6.65
C GLU A 76 26.06 -42.02 5.59
N GLY A 77 26.59 -40.79 5.60
CA GLY A 77 27.56 -40.28 4.61
C GLY A 77 27.01 -39.26 3.60
N VAL A 78 25.69 -39.01 3.58
CA VAL A 78 25.14 -37.95 2.73
C VAL A 78 25.25 -36.60 3.42
N PRO A 79 25.78 -35.55 2.75
CA PRO A 79 25.85 -34.20 3.31
C PRO A 79 24.49 -33.69 3.79
N PRO A 80 24.42 -33.05 4.97
CA PRO A 80 23.14 -32.57 5.54
C PRO A 80 22.32 -31.68 4.59
N ALA A 81 22.95 -30.87 3.76
CA ALA A 81 22.29 -30.01 2.78
C ALA A 81 21.53 -30.83 1.73
N VAL A 82 22.09 -31.94 1.28
CA VAL A 82 21.46 -32.86 0.33
C VAL A 82 20.28 -33.58 0.99
N SER A 83 20.49 -34.12 2.19
CA SER A 83 19.43 -34.79 2.96
C SER A 83 18.23 -33.86 3.21
N ASN A 84 18.50 -32.60 3.59
CA ASN A 84 17.45 -31.61 3.80
C ASN A 84 16.67 -31.29 2.50
N SER A 85 17.33 -31.21 1.37
CA SER A 85 16.67 -30.98 0.07
C SER A 85 15.73 -32.12 -0.31
N PHE A 86 16.12 -33.38 -0.06
CA PHE A 86 15.25 -34.55 -0.30
C PHE A 86 14.09 -34.61 0.71
N ASN A 87 14.31 -34.22 1.96
CA ASN A 87 13.26 -34.20 3.00
C ASN A 87 12.09 -33.25 2.67
N VAL A 88 12.33 -32.17 1.93
CA VAL A 88 11.27 -31.23 1.56
C VAL A 88 10.60 -31.56 0.22
N MET A 89 11.16 -32.49 -0.57
CA MET A 89 10.66 -32.83 -1.91
C MET A 89 9.25 -33.42 -1.88
N ILE A 90 9.01 -34.46 -1.06
CA ILE A 90 7.69 -35.06 -0.91
C ILE A 90 6.66 -34.07 -0.36
N PRO A 91 6.93 -33.34 0.74
CA PRO A 91 6.06 -32.28 1.20
C PRO A 91 5.73 -31.21 0.13
N MET A 92 6.70 -30.81 -0.70
CA MET A 92 6.48 -29.86 -1.77
C MET A 92 5.54 -30.43 -2.84
N LEU A 93 5.78 -31.65 -3.31
CA LEU A 93 4.92 -32.31 -4.30
C LEU A 93 3.50 -32.48 -3.80
N LEU A 94 3.32 -32.91 -2.55
CA LEU A 94 1.99 -33.03 -1.93
C LEU A 94 1.28 -31.69 -1.80
N ASN A 95 2.00 -30.65 -1.40
CA ASN A 95 1.46 -29.30 -1.31
C ASN A 95 0.95 -28.83 -2.69
N LEU A 96 1.75 -28.98 -3.74
CA LEU A 96 1.37 -28.59 -5.09
C LEU A 96 0.20 -29.46 -5.63
N ALA A 97 0.21 -30.75 -5.35
CA ALA A 97 -0.86 -31.66 -5.74
C ALA A 97 -2.20 -31.28 -5.09
N ILE A 98 -2.20 -30.87 -3.82
CA ILE A 98 -3.40 -30.40 -3.12
C ILE A 98 -3.96 -29.13 -3.79
N PHE A 99 -3.11 -28.17 -4.13
CA PHE A 99 -3.55 -26.95 -4.86
C PHE A 99 -4.01 -27.26 -6.27
N ALA A 100 -3.35 -28.18 -7.00
CA ALA A 100 -3.77 -28.61 -8.31
C ALA A 100 -5.15 -29.33 -8.27
N LEU A 101 -5.36 -30.17 -7.27
CA LEU A 101 -6.65 -30.83 -7.06
C LEU A 101 -7.75 -29.81 -6.71
N ALA A 102 -7.45 -28.84 -5.84
CA ALA A 102 -8.39 -27.77 -5.52
C ALA A 102 -8.75 -26.93 -6.72
N ALA A 103 -7.77 -26.56 -7.57
CA ALA A 103 -8.02 -25.85 -8.83
C ALA A 103 -8.90 -26.65 -9.79
N ALA A 104 -8.59 -27.95 -9.96
CA ALA A 104 -9.39 -28.83 -10.82
C ALA A 104 -10.82 -29.00 -10.31
N LEU A 105 -11.02 -29.16 -9.01
CA LEU A 105 -12.35 -29.27 -8.41
C LEU A 105 -13.16 -27.97 -8.59
N LEU A 106 -12.54 -26.80 -8.41
CA LEU A 106 -13.21 -25.52 -8.65
C LEU A 106 -13.61 -25.36 -10.12
N ALA A 107 -12.71 -25.70 -11.04
CA ALA A 107 -13.00 -25.61 -12.46
C ALA A 107 -14.13 -26.57 -12.90
N VAL A 108 -14.10 -27.86 -12.45
CA VAL A 108 -15.06 -28.88 -12.88
C VAL A 108 -16.39 -28.73 -12.14
N CYS A 109 -16.38 -28.54 -10.84
CA CYS A 109 -17.60 -28.55 -10.02
C CYS A 109 -18.30 -27.21 -9.95
N ALA A 110 -17.52 -26.09 -9.96
CA ALA A 110 -18.05 -24.74 -9.79
C ALA A 110 -17.96 -23.88 -11.08
N GLY A 111 -17.27 -24.35 -12.11
CA GLY A 111 -17.08 -23.60 -13.36
C GLY A 111 -16.32 -22.28 -13.14
N THR A 112 -15.47 -22.20 -12.12
CA THR A 112 -14.77 -20.99 -11.72
C THR A 112 -13.36 -21.28 -11.23
N ASP A 113 -12.59 -20.27 -10.92
CA ASP A 113 -11.27 -20.38 -10.30
C ASP A 113 -11.20 -19.60 -8.99
N LEU A 114 -10.17 -19.85 -8.19
CA LEU A 114 -10.02 -19.21 -6.89
C LEU A 114 -9.81 -17.69 -7.01
N CYS A 115 -9.12 -17.23 -8.07
CA CYS A 115 -8.89 -15.82 -8.29
C CYS A 115 -10.21 -15.08 -8.55
N ALA A 116 -11.11 -15.67 -9.34
CA ALA A 116 -12.45 -15.14 -9.61
C ALA A 116 -13.32 -15.11 -8.32
N ILE A 117 -13.26 -16.16 -7.50
CA ILE A 117 -13.97 -16.21 -6.22
C ILE A 117 -13.48 -15.10 -5.30
N ILE A 118 -12.17 -14.97 -5.12
CA ILE A 118 -11.57 -13.94 -4.27
C ILE A 118 -11.88 -12.54 -4.80
N SER A 119 -11.81 -12.35 -6.13
CA SER A 119 -12.19 -11.09 -6.74
C SER A 119 -13.63 -10.71 -6.44
N THR A 120 -14.55 -11.65 -6.59
CA THR A 120 -15.98 -11.41 -6.37
C THR A 120 -16.33 -11.23 -4.90
N CYS A 121 -15.73 -12.03 -4.02
CA CYS A 121 -16.08 -12.02 -2.58
C CYS A 121 -15.32 -10.96 -1.76
N ILE A 122 -14.13 -10.55 -2.20
CA ILE A 122 -13.26 -9.66 -1.45
C ILE A 122 -12.94 -8.39 -2.24
N SER A 123 -12.30 -8.52 -3.42
CA SER A 123 -11.78 -7.34 -4.14
C SER A 123 -12.90 -6.41 -4.60
N ASN A 124 -13.98 -6.93 -5.20
CA ASN A 124 -15.07 -6.11 -5.73
C ASN A 124 -15.89 -5.40 -4.63
N PRO A 125 -16.31 -6.07 -3.53
CA PRO A 125 -16.96 -5.37 -2.43
C PRO A 125 -16.10 -4.27 -1.82
N LEU A 126 -14.80 -4.52 -1.63
CA LEU A 126 -13.88 -3.53 -1.11
C LEU A 126 -13.68 -2.36 -2.09
N LYS A 127 -13.55 -2.62 -3.40
CA LYS A 127 -13.53 -1.56 -4.43
C LYS A 127 -14.79 -0.69 -4.34
N ASN A 128 -15.96 -1.29 -4.22
CA ASN A 128 -17.21 -0.54 -4.12
C ASN A 128 -17.27 0.36 -2.88
N ILE A 129 -16.73 -0.08 -1.74
CA ILE A 129 -16.62 0.75 -0.54
C ILE A 129 -15.66 1.93 -0.77
N MET A 130 -14.53 1.71 -1.42
CA MET A 130 -13.57 2.77 -1.73
C MET A 130 -14.11 3.75 -2.78
N ASN A 131 -14.86 3.26 -3.76
CA ASN A 131 -15.48 4.08 -4.80
C ASN A 131 -16.63 4.97 -4.28
N ALA A 132 -17.15 4.69 -3.08
CA ALA A 132 -18.15 5.53 -2.43
C ALA A 132 -17.59 6.88 -1.92
N GLY A 133 -16.29 7.11 -2.07
CA GLY A 133 -15.63 8.36 -1.69
C GLY A 133 -14.49 8.16 -0.70
N PRO A 134 -13.89 9.24 -0.18
CA PRO A 134 -12.69 9.19 0.63
C PRO A 134 -12.90 8.67 2.06
N TRP A 135 -14.14 8.55 2.52
CA TRP A 135 -14.47 8.32 3.94
C TRP A 135 -13.90 7.03 4.51
N ALA A 136 -13.96 5.94 3.75
CA ALA A 136 -13.40 4.66 4.19
C ALA A 136 -11.88 4.73 4.30
N VAL A 137 -11.23 5.43 3.37
CA VAL A 137 -9.79 5.65 3.38
C VAL A 137 -9.39 6.51 4.57
N ILE A 138 -10.08 7.62 4.80
CA ILE A 138 -9.88 8.52 5.95
C ILE A 138 -10.01 7.73 7.26
N LEU A 139 -11.08 6.95 7.44
CA LEU A 139 -11.29 6.17 8.66
C LEU A 139 -10.14 5.18 8.91
N ILE A 140 -9.67 4.49 7.88
CA ILE A 140 -8.59 3.51 8.00
C ILE A 140 -7.26 4.21 8.29
N TYR A 141 -6.95 5.34 7.64
CA TYR A 141 -5.73 6.09 7.90
C TYR A 141 -5.76 6.78 9.27
N THR A 142 -6.91 7.30 9.73
CA THR A 142 -7.11 7.75 11.11
C THR A 142 -6.72 6.67 12.11
N LEU A 143 -7.29 5.46 11.96
CA LEU A 143 -6.99 4.33 12.84
C LEU A 143 -5.54 3.88 12.76
N ALA A 144 -4.97 3.82 11.55
CA ALA A 144 -3.60 3.42 11.31
C ALA A 144 -2.60 4.42 11.93
N ASN A 145 -2.85 5.73 11.78
CA ASN A 145 -2.01 6.77 12.38
C ASN A 145 -2.17 6.83 13.91
N LEU A 146 -3.37 6.57 14.47
CA LEU A 146 -3.55 6.42 15.91
C LEU A 146 -2.72 5.26 16.46
N LEU A 147 -2.69 4.12 15.78
CA LEU A 147 -1.84 2.98 16.17
C LEU A 147 -0.35 3.32 16.04
N PHE A 148 0.02 4.11 15.04
CA PHE A 148 1.41 4.54 14.92
C PHE A 148 1.83 5.43 16.10
N CYS A 149 0.94 6.24 16.64
CA CYS A 149 1.17 7.02 17.86
C CYS A 149 1.43 6.17 19.11
N VAL A 150 1.06 4.89 19.11
CA VAL A 150 1.39 3.93 20.18
C VAL A 150 2.49 2.95 19.79
N GLY A 151 3.18 3.20 18.67
CA GLY A 151 4.36 2.45 18.23
C GLY A 151 4.09 1.32 17.24
N ILE A 152 2.84 1.14 16.77
CA ILE A 152 2.50 0.15 15.73
C ILE A 152 2.47 0.85 14.38
N HIS A 153 3.37 0.46 13.47
CA HIS A 153 3.50 1.10 12.15
C HIS A 153 2.17 1.11 11.38
N GLN A 154 1.83 2.24 10.76
CA GLN A 154 0.54 2.44 10.09
C GLN A 154 0.24 1.39 9.02
N SER A 155 1.25 0.95 8.26
CA SER A 155 1.09 -0.02 7.18
C SER A 155 0.64 -1.41 7.67
N THR A 156 0.68 -1.67 8.98
CA THR A 156 0.12 -2.90 9.56
C THR A 156 -1.38 -3.01 9.28
N ILE A 157 -2.09 -1.89 9.27
CA ILE A 157 -3.52 -1.85 8.95
C ILE A 157 -3.72 -1.39 7.51
N SER A 158 -3.20 -0.22 7.12
CA SER A 158 -3.46 0.34 5.79
C SER A 158 -2.95 -0.57 4.67
N GLY A 159 -1.74 -1.14 4.84
CA GLY A 159 -1.12 -2.03 3.86
C GLY A 159 -1.86 -3.35 3.65
N ALA A 160 -2.51 -3.87 4.69
CA ALA A 160 -3.28 -5.11 4.58
C ALA A 160 -4.73 -4.91 4.10
N THR A 161 -5.28 -3.70 4.24
CA THR A 161 -6.71 -3.44 4.02
C THR A 161 -6.97 -2.59 2.79
N VAL A 162 -6.52 -1.34 2.77
CA VAL A 162 -6.93 -0.32 1.81
C VAL A 162 -5.91 -0.09 0.68
N GLU A 163 -4.61 -0.17 0.98
CA GLU A 163 -3.56 0.14 -0.01
C GLU A 163 -3.57 -0.79 -1.24
N PRO A 164 -3.84 -2.11 -1.12
CA PRO A 164 -3.97 -2.97 -2.30
C PRO A 164 -5.05 -2.49 -3.27
N ILE A 165 -6.20 -2.06 -2.73
CA ILE A 165 -7.34 -1.60 -3.54
C ILE A 165 -7.03 -0.26 -4.19
N LEU A 166 -6.51 0.69 -3.41
CA LEU A 166 -6.11 2.00 -3.92
C LEU A 166 -5.01 1.88 -5.00
N THR A 167 -4.14 0.88 -4.86
CA THR A 167 -3.12 0.57 -5.87
C THR A 167 -3.75 0.00 -7.14
N MET A 168 -4.79 -0.84 -7.03
CA MET A 168 -5.54 -1.30 -8.21
C MET A 168 -6.17 -0.12 -8.95
N LEU A 169 -6.77 0.82 -8.24
CA LEU A 169 -7.44 1.99 -8.85
C LEU A 169 -6.45 2.89 -9.60
N ILE A 170 -5.25 3.15 -9.07
CA ILE A 170 -4.25 3.94 -9.82
C ILE A 170 -3.73 3.18 -11.05
N VAL A 171 -3.57 1.86 -11.00
CA VAL A 171 -3.16 1.06 -12.16
C VAL A 171 -4.25 1.07 -13.24
N ASP A 172 -5.53 0.98 -12.84
CA ASP A 172 -6.67 1.11 -13.75
C ASP A 172 -6.70 2.52 -14.40
N ASN A 173 -6.39 3.58 -13.64
CA ASN A 173 -6.25 4.94 -14.17
C ASN A 173 -5.13 5.05 -15.21
N MET A 174 -3.96 4.47 -14.91
CA MET A 174 -2.83 4.45 -15.85
C MET A 174 -3.21 3.76 -17.17
N ALA A 175 -3.90 2.62 -17.10
CA ALA A 175 -4.35 1.88 -18.27
C ALA A 175 -5.40 2.68 -19.07
N THR A 176 -6.37 3.30 -18.38
CA THR A 176 -7.39 4.14 -19.00
C THR A 176 -6.77 5.34 -19.71
N PHE A 177 -5.85 6.04 -19.06
CA PHE A 177 -5.15 7.19 -19.63
C PHE A 177 -4.29 6.78 -20.84
N ALA A 178 -3.54 5.68 -20.75
CA ALA A 178 -2.74 5.15 -21.86
C ALA A 178 -3.59 4.77 -23.09
N ALA A 179 -4.84 4.35 -22.88
CA ALA A 179 -5.80 4.09 -23.94
C ALA A 179 -6.50 5.36 -24.49
N GLY A 180 -6.13 6.56 -24.00
CA GLY A 180 -6.76 7.82 -24.37
C GLY A 180 -8.16 8.02 -23.78
N GLY A 181 -8.52 7.26 -22.75
CA GLY A 181 -9.79 7.37 -22.03
C GLY A 181 -9.79 8.45 -20.96
N THR A 182 -10.97 8.76 -20.43
CA THR A 182 -11.17 9.71 -19.34
C THR A 182 -11.30 8.96 -18.02
N ILE A 183 -10.58 9.41 -16.99
CA ILE A 183 -10.67 8.83 -15.65
C ILE A 183 -12.05 9.12 -15.06
N GLN A 184 -12.72 8.09 -14.57
CA GLN A 184 -14.03 8.20 -13.97
C GLN A 184 -13.94 8.66 -12.51
N PRO A 185 -14.97 9.35 -11.98
CA PRO A 185 -14.96 9.90 -10.60
C PRO A 185 -14.79 8.83 -9.50
N ASP A 186 -15.26 7.61 -9.72
CA ASP A 186 -15.11 6.48 -8.81
C ASP A 186 -13.66 5.98 -8.69
N HIS A 187 -12.78 6.38 -9.60
CA HIS A 187 -11.35 6.09 -9.58
C HIS A 187 -10.48 7.27 -9.12
N TYR A 188 -11.09 8.40 -8.71
CA TYR A 188 -10.33 9.55 -8.22
C TYR A 188 -9.62 9.23 -6.92
N MET A 189 -10.28 8.51 -5.98
CA MET A 189 -9.63 8.07 -4.77
C MET A 189 -8.76 6.83 -5.06
N ASN A 190 -7.45 7.01 -5.07
CA ASN A 190 -6.48 5.97 -5.38
C ASN A 190 -5.20 6.14 -4.54
N MET A 191 -4.28 5.17 -4.62
CA MET A 191 -3.06 5.17 -3.79
C MET A 191 -2.17 6.39 -4.00
N GLN A 192 -2.23 7.00 -5.18
CA GLN A 192 -1.39 8.15 -5.47
C GLN A 192 -1.86 9.43 -4.78
N ILE A 193 -3.17 9.59 -4.54
CA ILE A 193 -3.67 10.69 -3.68
C ILE A 193 -3.06 10.58 -2.28
N VAL A 194 -3.03 9.38 -1.71
CA VAL A 194 -2.43 9.16 -0.39
C VAL A 194 -0.93 9.44 -0.42
N ASN A 195 -0.21 8.81 -1.34
CA ASN A 195 1.25 8.95 -1.42
C ASN A 195 1.73 10.37 -1.70
N SER A 196 1.00 11.11 -2.55
CA SER A 196 1.43 12.46 -2.92
C SER A 196 0.95 13.53 -1.95
N PHE A 197 -0.28 13.42 -1.42
CA PHE A 197 -0.91 14.54 -0.72
C PHE A 197 -1.13 14.28 0.78
N ALA A 198 -1.10 13.01 1.23
CA ALA A 198 -1.35 12.69 2.64
C ALA A 198 -0.12 12.15 3.39
N LEU A 199 0.97 11.84 2.69
CA LEU A 199 2.20 11.31 3.29
C LEU A 199 3.41 12.22 3.03
N ILE A 200 3.22 13.54 3.09
CA ILE A 200 4.28 14.53 2.85
C ILE A 200 5.29 14.50 4.01
N GLY A 201 6.47 13.95 3.75
CA GLY A 201 7.44 13.67 4.81
C GLY A 201 7.16 12.41 5.59
N GLY A 202 6.40 11.48 5.00
CA GLY A 202 5.96 10.21 5.58
C GLY A 202 4.67 10.32 6.37
N SER A 203 4.36 9.28 7.14
CA SER A 203 3.15 9.22 7.98
C SER A 203 2.98 10.45 8.85
N GLY A 204 1.75 10.96 8.93
CA GLY A 204 1.45 12.14 9.75
C GLY A 204 1.96 13.47 9.19
N CYS A 205 2.42 13.52 7.94
CA CYS A 205 2.91 14.74 7.29
C CYS A 205 4.06 15.40 8.05
N THR A 206 5.02 14.61 8.52
CA THR A 206 6.05 15.04 9.48
C THR A 206 7.08 16.03 8.92
N LEU A 207 7.17 16.22 7.59
CA LEU A 207 8.02 17.24 6.99
C LEU A 207 7.67 18.65 7.54
N MET A 208 6.37 18.92 7.74
CA MET A 208 5.91 20.21 8.27
C MET A 208 6.40 20.44 9.70
N LEU A 209 6.38 19.40 10.56
CA LEU A 209 6.93 19.46 11.90
C LEU A 209 8.44 19.72 11.88
N LEU A 210 9.17 19.07 10.97
CA LEU A 210 10.61 19.29 10.82
C LEU A 210 10.93 20.73 10.42
N LEU A 211 10.20 21.28 9.44
CA LEU A 211 10.34 22.67 8.99
C LEU A 211 10.01 23.64 10.13
N ASP A 212 8.92 23.44 10.86
CA ASP A 212 8.57 24.27 12.02
C ASP A 212 9.63 24.22 13.09
N THR A 213 10.19 23.04 13.36
CA THR A 213 11.25 22.90 14.36
C THR A 213 12.50 23.66 13.94
N LEU A 214 12.92 23.54 12.69
CA LEU A 214 14.12 24.24 12.20
C LEU A 214 13.96 25.76 12.19
N LEU A 215 12.73 26.26 11.99
CA LEU A 215 12.46 27.70 11.90
C LEU A 215 12.10 28.33 13.24
N PHE A 216 11.39 27.61 14.12
CA PHE A 216 10.71 28.21 15.26
C PHE A 216 11.00 27.52 16.59
N SER A 217 11.68 26.36 16.64
CA SER A 217 12.00 25.69 17.90
C SER A 217 13.07 26.42 18.69
N LYS A 218 12.99 26.28 20.01
CA LYS A 218 14.06 26.69 20.96
C LYS A 218 14.66 25.45 21.65
N ASN A 219 14.14 24.27 21.42
CA ASN A 219 14.62 23.01 21.98
C ASN A 219 15.76 22.46 21.12
N LYS A 220 16.98 22.47 21.65
CA LYS A 220 18.17 22.00 20.91
C LYS A 220 18.14 20.52 20.58
N ALA A 221 17.50 19.69 21.40
CA ALA A 221 17.37 18.26 21.13
C ALA A 221 16.47 18.04 19.91
N SER A 222 15.29 18.67 19.88
CA SER A 222 14.36 18.63 18.74
C SER A 222 15.00 19.20 17.46
N GLU A 223 15.75 20.29 17.58
CA GLU A 223 16.46 20.91 16.46
C GLU A 223 17.54 19.94 15.88
N THR A 224 18.27 19.25 16.75
CA THR A 224 19.31 18.29 16.34
C THR A 224 18.68 17.11 15.58
N VAL A 225 17.59 16.54 16.11
CA VAL A 225 16.86 15.47 15.42
C VAL A 225 16.34 15.96 14.07
N SER A 226 15.76 17.16 14.02
CA SER A 226 15.21 17.72 12.78
C SER A 226 16.30 17.96 11.73
N LYS A 227 17.49 18.40 12.09
CA LYS A 227 18.64 18.55 11.18
C LYS A 227 19.06 17.20 10.57
N MET A 228 19.02 16.12 11.33
CA MET A 228 19.34 14.78 10.84
C MET A 228 18.21 14.18 9.99
N ALA A 229 16.96 14.49 10.33
CA ALA A 229 15.78 13.89 9.73
C ALA A 229 15.24 14.66 8.52
N ILE A 230 15.63 15.91 8.28
CA ILE A 230 15.06 16.74 7.21
C ILE A 230 15.32 16.15 5.83
N LEU A 231 16.53 15.64 5.57
CA LEU A 231 16.86 15.05 4.29
C LEU A 231 16.11 13.74 4.04
N PRO A 232 16.12 12.73 4.94
CA PRO A 232 15.22 11.58 4.81
C PRO A 232 13.75 11.97 4.69
N GLY A 233 13.29 12.93 5.50
CA GLY A 233 11.91 13.43 5.49
C GLY A 233 11.49 14.04 4.16
N LEU A 234 12.39 14.68 3.43
CA LEU A 234 12.13 15.17 2.07
C LEU A 234 11.82 14.02 1.09
N PHE A 235 12.32 12.82 1.36
CA PHE A 235 12.03 11.60 0.63
C PHE A 235 10.96 10.72 1.31
N ASN A 236 10.14 11.31 2.19
CA ASN A 236 9.05 10.66 2.91
C ASN A 236 9.49 9.55 3.90
N ILE A 237 10.77 9.48 4.25
CA ILE A 237 11.32 8.55 5.24
C ILE A 237 11.31 9.23 6.60
N ASN A 238 10.40 8.83 7.49
CA ASN A 238 10.17 9.53 8.75
C ASN A 238 10.45 8.73 10.03
N GLU A 239 11.00 7.54 9.94
CA GLU A 239 11.40 6.77 11.11
C GLU A 239 12.34 7.56 12.04
N PRO A 240 13.32 8.35 11.54
CA PRO A 240 14.13 9.19 12.41
C PRO A 240 13.32 10.24 13.18
N VAL A 241 12.20 10.69 12.62
CA VAL A 241 11.29 11.64 13.28
C VAL A 241 10.42 10.91 14.32
N ILE A 242 9.82 9.80 13.95
CA ILE A 242 8.92 9.05 14.83
C ILE A 242 9.61 8.62 16.13
N TYR A 243 10.84 8.13 16.01
CA TYR A 243 11.59 7.59 17.14
C TYR A 243 12.57 8.59 17.78
N GLY A 244 13.08 9.54 17.01
CA GLY A 244 14.04 10.54 17.51
C GLY A 244 13.38 11.83 18.01
N TYR A 245 12.33 12.27 17.33
CA TYR A 245 11.46 13.34 17.82
C TYR A 245 10.32 12.66 18.59
N PRO A 246 10.04 12.98 19.84
CA PRO A 246 9.10 12.19 20.65
C PRO A 246 7.65 12.39 20.17
N ILE A 247 7.26 11.73 19.08
CA ILE A 247 5.88 11.73 18.57
C ILE A 247 5.07 10.64 19.28
N VAL A 248 5.64 9.44 19.43
CA VAL A 248 5.00 8.32 20.12
C VAL A 248 4.71 8.68 21.56
N TYR A 249 3.47 8.50 22.00
CA TYR A 249 2.95 8.90 23.31
C TYR A 249 3.01 10.41 23.61
N ASN A 250 3.21 11.27 22.62
CA ASN A 250 3.19 12.70 22.76
C ASN A 250 1.84 13.28 22.33
N LEU A 251 0.90 13.36 23.26
CA LEU A 251 -0.48 13.75 22.98
C LEU A 251 -0.61 15.05 22.15
N PRO A 252 0.11 16.15 22.43
CA PRO A 252 0.08 17.33 21.57
C PRO A 252 0.43 17.04 20.11
N LEU A 253 1.49 16.27 19.83
CA LEU A 253 1.94 16.00 18.46
C LEU A 253 1.11 14.92 17.77
N MET A 254 0.47 14.01 18.52
CA MET A 254 -0.42 13.00 17.98
C MET A 254 -1.61 13.62 17.25
N ILE A 255 -2.12 14.77 17.70
CA ILE A 255 -3.29 15.42 17.11
C ILE A 255 -3.04 15.79 15.63
N PRO A 256 -2.06 16.65 15.30
CA PRO A 256 -1.78 16.97 13.90
C PRO A 256 -1.28 15.76 13.11
N PHE A 257 -0.56 14.82 13.73
CA PHE A 257 -0.08 13.60 13.10
C PHE A 257 -1.21 12.72 12.54
N VAL A 258 -2.33 12.66 13.25
CA VAL A 258 -3.51 11.89 12.81
C VAL A 258 -4.36 12.72 11.85
N LEU A 259 -4.64 13.99 12.17
CA LEU A 259 -5.66 14.77 11.46
C LEU A 259 -5.18 15.32 10.11
N LEU A 260 -3.89 15.66 9.96
CA LEU A 260 -3.43 16.28 8.70
C LEU A 260 -3.53 15.38 7.49
N PRO A 261 -3.10 14.09 7.54
CA PRO A 261 -3.30 13.19 6.41
C PRO A 261 -4.76 13.07 5.99
N ASP A 262 -5.67 12.96 6.96
CA ASP A 262 -7.10 12.84 6.72
C ASP A 262 -7.69 14.09 6.07
N LEU A 263 -7.28 15.26 6.56
CA LEU A 263 -7.66 16.56 6.00
C LEU A 263 -7.20 16.67 4.53
N PHE A 264 -5.95 16.32 4.25
CA PHE A 264 -5.39 16.43 2.91
C PHE A 264 -5.99 15.41 1.94
N ILE A 265 -6.28 14.18 2.38
CA ILE A 265 -7.05 13.21 1.59
C ILE A 265 -8.40 13.82 1.18
N GLY A 266 -9.14 14.35 2.16
CA GLY A 266 -10.49 14.90 1.93
C GLY A 266 -10.49 16.10 0.99
N ILE A 267 -9.60 17.06 1.22
CA ILE A 267 -9.52 18.29 0.41
C ILE A 267 -9.03 17.96 -1.00
N THR A 268 -7.97 17.18 -1.15
CA THR A 268 -7.42 16.82 -2.47
C THR A 268 -8.42 16.05 -3.30
N TYR A 269 -9.12 15.09 -2.69
CA TYR A 269 -10.24 14.41 -3.36
C TYR A 269 -11.33 15.39 -3.80
N GLY A 270 -11.74 16.31 -2.94
CA GLY A 270 -12.73 17.36 -3.26
C GLY A 270 -12.28 18.27 -4.40
N LEU A 271 -11.01 18.70 -4.42
CA LEU A 271 -10.43 19.52 -5.50
C LEU A 271 -10.40 18.75 -6.83
N THR A 272 -10.12 17.44 -6.79
CA THR A 272 -10.16 16.57 -7.96
C THR A 272 -11.58 16.42 -8.49
N CYS A 273 -12.56 16.19 -7.62
CA CYS A 273 -13.98 16.11 -7.99
C CYS A 273 -14.51 17.44 -8.57
N ALA A 274 -14.02 18.56 -8.07
CA ALA A 274 -14.37 19.90 -8.58
C ALA A 274 -13.65 20.24 -9.91
N GLY A 275 -12.74 19.38 -10.40
CA GLY A 275 -11.96 19.64 -11.61
C GLY A 275 -10.91 20.76 -11.46
N ILE A 276 -10.59 21.15 -10.20
CA ILE A 276 -9.58 22.18 -9.92
C ILE A 276 -8.18 21.61 -10.16
N ILE A 277 -7.96 20.34 -9.77
CA ILE A 277 -6.75 19.58 -10.08
C ILE A 277 -7.10 18.34 -10.89
N SER A 278 -6.18 17.91 -11.74
CA SER A 278 -6.35 16.70 -12.55
C SER A 278 -6.29 15.46 -11.67
N PRO A 279 -7.05 14.38 -12.00
CA PRO A 279 -6.91 13.11 -11.32
C PRO A 279 -5.51 12.52 -11.51
N CYS A 280 -5.09 11.69 -10.56
CA CYS A 280 -3.81 10.99 -10.67
C CYS A 280 -3.89 9.93 -11.77
N ILE A 281 -2.92 9.98 -12.68
CA ILE A 281 -2.81 9.12 -13.88
C ILE A 281 -1.48 8.36 -13.95
N ALA A 282 -0.59 8.58 -13.00
CA ALA A 282 0.71 7.92 -12.96
C ALA A 282 1.04 7.49 -11.54
N GLN A 283 1.57 6.27 -11.39
CA GLN A 283 2.10 5.79 -10.13
C GLN A 283 3.54 6.28 -9.97
N VAL A 284 3.76 7.13 -8.99
CA VAL A 284 5.05 7.70 -8.65
C VAL A 284 5.56 7.01 -7.38
N PRO A 285 6.86 6.70 -7.27
CA PRO A 285 7.41 6.15 -6.04
C PRO A 285 7.07 7.02 -4.82
N TRP A 286 6.66 6.40 -3.72
CA TRP A 286 6.27 7.12 -2.50
C TRP A 286 7.42 7.97 -1.92
N THR A 287 8.68 7.61 -2.23
CA THR A 287 9.88 8.35 -1.84
C THR A 287 10.15 9.60 -2.70
N MET A 288 9.30 9.94 -3.66
CA MET A 288 9.51 11.13 -4.48
C MET A 288 9.31 12.41 -3.65
N PRO A 289 10.19 13.41 -3.76
CA PRO A 289 10.05 14.67 -3.05
C PRO A 289 8.73 15.39 -3.34
N PRO A 290 8.19 16.14 -2.36
CA PRO A 290 6.98 16.94 -2.55
C PRO A 290 7.09 17.90 -3.72
N VAL A 291 5.96 18.36 -4.25
CA VAL A 291 5.76 19.17 -5.45
C VAL A 291 6.07 18.39 -6.73
N ILE A 292 7.25 17.76 -6.84
CA ILE A 292 7.60 16.92 -7.99
C ILE A 292 6.69 15.69 -8.03
N ASN A 293 6.40 15.10 -6.86
CA ASN A 293 5.49 13.96 -6.75
C ASN A 293 4.09 14.30 -7.31
N ALA A 294 3.49 15.40 -6.85
CA ALA A 294 2.17 15.83 -7.31
C ALA A 294 2.13 16.15 -8.82
N LEU A 295 3.16 16.82 -9.34
CA LEU A 295 3.28 17.12 -10.76
C LEU A 295 3.32 15.84 -11.61
N LEU A 296 4.16 14.88 -11.25
CA LEU A 296 4.30 13.62 -11.97
C LEU A 296 3.03 12.77 -11.88
N ALA A 297 2.42 12.69 -10.68
CA ALA A 297 1.22 11.92 -10.44
C ALA A 297 0.02 12.35 -11.30
N THR A 298 -0.10 13.65 -11.54
CA THR A 298 -1.23 14.27 -12.27
C THR A 298 -0.92 14.58 -13.74
N GLY A 299 0.17 14.06 -14.29
CA GLY A 299 0.56 14.33 -15.68
C GLY A 299 0.99 15.78 -15.92
N PHE A 300 1.77 16.34 -14.99
CA PHE A 300 2.29 17.71 -14.99
C PHE A 300 1.23 18.82 -14.84
N ASP A 301 0.12 18.54 -14.15
CA ASP A 301 -0.80 19.59 -13.74
C ASP A 301 -0.14 20.49 -12.67
N TRP A 302 0.27 21.69 -13.08
CA TRP A 302 0.92 22.64 -12.17
C TRP A 302 0.05 23.03 -10.96
N ARG A 303 -1.29 22.95 -11.09
CA ARG A 303 -2.24 23.26 -10.01
C ARG A 303 -2.10 22.25 -8.86
N ALA A 304 -1.84 20.99 -9.18
CA ALA A 304 -1.57 19.94 -8.19
C ALA A 304 -0.26 20.20 -7.42
N GLY A 305 0.80 20.64 -8.14
CA GLY A 305 2.06 21.04 -7.50
C GLY A 305 1.92 22.26 -6.58
N VAL A 306 1.15 23.27 -7.02
CA VAL A 306 0.83 24.44 -6.19
C VAL A 306 0.01 24.02 -4.97
N TRP A 307 -0.99 23.16 -5.14
CA TRP A 307 -1.79 22.65 -4.04
C TRP A 307 -0.91 21.94 -3.00
N GLN A 308 -0.02 21.05 -3.42
CA GLN A 308 0.88 20.36 -2.50
C GLN A 308 1.82 21.33 -1.75
N ALA A 309 2.28 22.40 -2.41
CA ALA A 309 3.04 23.45 -1.73
C ALA A 309 2.19 24.18 -0.67
N PHE A 310 0.91 24.42 -0.95
CA PHE A 310 -0.03 24.96 0.04
C PHE A 310 -0.29 24.00 1.21
N GLU A 311 -0.38 22.69 0.96
CA GLU A 311 -0.51 21.69 2.02
C GLU A 311 0.65 21.77 3.01
N ILE A 312 1.89 21.99 2.52
CA ILE A 312 3.06 22.16 3.40
C ILE A 312 2.85 23.38 4.29
N VAL A 313 2.45 24.52 3.75
CA VAL A 313 2.22 25.75 4.52
C VAL A 313 1.08 25.57 5.54
N ILE A 314 -0.03 24.97 5.12
CA ILE A 314 -1.17 24.67 6.00
C ILE A 314 -0.72 23.72 7.13
N GLY A 315 0.01 22.65 6.78
CA GLY A 315 0.48 21.69 7.77
C GLY A 315 1.46 22.30 8.78
N MET A 316 2.35 23.19 8.36
CA MET A 316 3.18 23.98 9.26
C MET A 316 2.33 24.84 10.20
N ALA A 317 1.35 25.57 9.67
CA ALA A 317 0.46 26.39 10.50
C ALA A 317 -0.31 25.56 11.54
N VAL A 318 -0.66 24.30 11.20
CA VAL A 318 -1.33 23.38 12.12
C VAL A 318 -0.32 22.78 13.12
N TYR A 319 0.85 22.31 12.69
CA TYR A 319 1.85 21.71 13.60
C TYR A 319 2.44 22.70 14.60
N LEU A 320 2.67 23.94 14.21
CA LEU A 320 3.35 24.94 15.00
C LEU A 320 2.82 25.11 16.44
N PRO A 321 1.49 25.30 16.68
CA PRO A 321 0.98 25.43 18.03
C PRO A 321 1.17 24.16 18.87
N PHE A 322 0.99 22.99 18.28
CA PHE A 322 1.15 21.72 18.97
C PHE A 322 2.62 21.42 19.30
N MET A 323 3.54 21.76 18.40
CA MET A 323 4.98 21.70 18.65
C MET A 323 5.34 22.58 19.86
N LYS A 324 4.83 23.81 19.91
CA LYS A 324 5.09 24.72 21.05
C LYS A 324 4.49 24.22 22.37
N ILE A 325 3.34 23.57 22.33
CA ILE A 325 2.75 22.95 23.52
C ILE A 325 3.61 21.77 23.99
N SER A 326 4.05 20.92 23.05
CA SER A 326 4.94 19.79 23.35
C SER A 326 6.28 20.26 23.96
N GLU A 327 6.92 21.28 23.39
CA GLU A 327 8.16 21.85 23.94
C GLU A 327 8.00 22.35 25.37
N LYS A 328 6.89 23.04 25.65
CA LYS A 328 6.60 23.51 27.02
C LYS A 328 6.38 22.36 28.01
N ALA A 329 5.73 21.28 27.56
CA ALA A 329 5.51 20.11 28.39
C ALA A 329 6.82 19.40 28.72
N ILE A 330 7.71 19.22 27.74
CA ILE A 330 9.04 18.64 27.92
C ILE A 330 9.87 19.48 28.89
N ALA A 331 9.98 20.79 28.66
CA ALA A 331 10.74 21.67 29.53
C ALA A 331 10.25 21.67 30.99
N LYS A 332 8.93 21.53 31.20
CA LYS A 332 8.37 21.39 32.55
C LYS A 332 8.76 20.07 33.22
N GLN A 333 8.79 18.97 32.44
CA GLN A 333 9.21 17.67 32.97
C GLN A 333 10.70 17.66 33.34
N GLU A 334 11.56 18.25 32.51
CA GLU A 334 12.99 18.39 32.78
C GLU A 334 13.24 19.21 34.07
N ALA A 335 12.57 20.34 34.21
CA ALA A 335 12.69 21.17 35.43
C ALA A 335 12.21 20.45 36.70
N LEU A 336 11.17 19.61 36.61
CA LEU A 336 10.70 18.79 37.74
C LEU A 336 11.67 17.65 38.06
N ALA A 337 12.33 17.07 37.08
CA ALA A 337 13.33 16.03 37.28
C ALA A 337 14.58 16.59 37.95
N GLU A 338 15.03 17.79 37.56
CA GLU A 338 16.15 18.51 38.21
C GLU A 338 15.84 18.92 39.66
N TRP A 339 14.58 19.30 39.96
CA TRP A 339 14.15 19.62 41.32
C TRP A 339 14.17 18.41 42.27
N ASN A 340 13.91 17.23 41.73
CA ASN A 340 13.81 15.97 42.50
C ASN A 340 15.16 15.22 42.63
N ALA A 341 16.20 15.65 41.91
CA ALA A 341 17.54 15.08 41.91
C ALA A 341 18.44 15.80 42.93
#